data_360a8b4816eba583968c2279d07216bb
#
_entry.id   360a8b4816eba583968c2279d07216bb
#
_cell.length_a   1.000
_cell.length_b   1.000
_cell.length_c   1.000
_cell.angle_alpha   90.00
_cell.angle_beta   90.00
_cell.angle_gamma   90.00
#
_symmetry.space_group_name_H-M   'P 1'
#
loop_
_entity.id
_entity.type
_entity.pdbx_description
1 polymer ?
#
loop_
_entity_poly.entity_id
_entity_poly.type
_entity_poly.pdbx_seq_one_letter_code
_entity_poly.pdbx_strand_id
1 'polypeptide(L)'
;METLKKYYTVLENRTGIWLENDEIAYLSDKSGIIQVWKMNIHEKKPVQLTYYNERIWRLEAAANHRDILFSTDLGGNEQEQIFLLKAGETEPVNLTDDGATRFNLGGTNAASDMVYFTCNRRSKPNFDICKMDIGTREITTVLENSDNMNMPSSVSPDGRFMLYNKLKGMSDNRMHIVDMYTGESRDIFPEGSFAQYGSPAWKSDSDGFYFTCDENDEFLYVGYYDVATGTVRHVYHTDHDVTKVALSCDDKYLAMVVSVDGFGQFRIMDLTKGSFISCPVPPNGFIYTYAGMHWSPAGHKLLFTFSSGSRPTGLWVLDLDADAVYALTDSELSADIRDRLADPEARSFTSFDGLRISYLLYKANDNPDNPTIIQVHGGPESQEFPMYDPLIQYLVGQGFNIAAPNIRGSIGYGKSFHHLDDVEKRLDSIQDIACLARHLLETGIVKPGRLGIMGASYGGYAALSAIAHYPELWSAAIDIVGMSNLETFLENTAPYRRSHREGEYGSLANHRDVLRKVSPIHVAHRITAPLMVIHGANDPRVPVSEAEQIVTNLESRGISVKYLCYGDEGHGIMKLANKLDCYPQVVTFLKAHLL
;
A
#
# COMPACT_ATOMS: atom_id res chain seq x y z
N MET A 1 15.99 -22.57 8.25
CA MET A 1 15.02 -21.97 9.20
C MET A 1 15.63 -20.81 9.98
N GLU A 2 16.73 -20.98 10.70
CA GLU A 2 17.31 -19.92 11.53
C GLU A 2 17.75 -18.68 10.73
N THR A 3 18.35 -18.87 9.55
CA THR A 3 18.72 -17.77 8.66
C THR A 3 17.51 -16.98 8.15
N LEU A 4 16.42 -17.66 7.73
CA LEU A 4 15.20 -17.01 7.29
C LEU A 4 14.57 -16.18 8.39
N LYS A 5 14.53 -16.73 9.63
CA LYS A 5 13.98 -16.04 10.78
C LYS A 5 14.60 -14.65 10.97
N LYS A 6 15.90 -14.50 10.74
CA LYS A 6 16.61 -13.23 10.88
C LYS A 6 16.10 -12.12 9.93
N TYR A 7 15.64 -12.48 8.72
CA TYR A 7 15.03 -11.50 7.80
C TYR A 7 13.64 -11.07 8.25
N TYR A 8 12.90 -11.94 8.93
CA TYR A 8 11.52 -11.70 9.38
C TYR A 8 11.39 -11.24 10.84
N THR A 9 12.48 -11.23 11.60
CA THR A 9 12.51 -10.69 12.97
C THR A 9 13.20 -9.32 13.04
N VAL A 10 13.40 -8.70 11.90
CA VAL A 10 13.82 -7.30 11.79
C VAL A 10 12.67 -6.41 12.24
N LEU A 11 12.95 -5.45 13.12
CA LEU A 11 11.93 -4.56 13.63
C LEU A 11 11.41 -3.63 12.54
N GLU A 12 10.10 -3.62 12.36
CA GLU A 12 9.38 -2.66 11.54
C GLU A 12 8.79 -1.57 12.44
N ASN A 13 9.15 -0.30 12.15
CA ASN A 13 8.62 0.87 12.82
C ASN A 13 8.03 1.81 11.79
N ARG A 14 6.72 2.12 11.88
CA ARG A 14 6.00 2.89 10.86
C ARG A 14 4.90 3.76 11.46
N THR A 15 4.30 4.61 10.66
CA THR A 15 3.14 5.44 11.02
C THR A 15 3.39 6.22 12.30
N GLY A 16 4.42 7.09 12.27
CA GLY A 16 4.70 7.97 13.41
C GLY A 16 3.77 9.17 13.42
N ILE A 17 3.25 9.52 14.60
CA ILE A 17 2.47 10.72 14.87
C ILE A 17 3.15 11.53 15.99
N TRP A 18 3.08 12.86 15.90
CA TRP A 18 3.57 13.73 16.96
C TRP A 18 2.55 13.84 18.09
N LEU A 19 3.07 13.80 19.32
CA LEU A 19 2.38 14.20 20.53
C LEU A 19 3.05 15.47 21.08
N GLU A 20 2.55 16.02 22.19
CA GLU A 20 3.20 17.15 22.84
C GLU A 20 4.58 16.79 23.44
N ASN A 21 5.41 17.81 23.72
CA ASN A 21 6.73 17.66 24.40
C ASN A 21 7.75 16.79 23.65
N ASP A 22 7.81 16.88 22.32
CA ASP A 22 8.70 16.08 21.47
C ASP A 22 8.53 14.55 21.68
N GLU A 23 7.35 14.13 22.13
CA GLU A 23 6.95 12.73 22.11
C GLU A 23 6.34 12.34 20.76
N ILE A 24 6.51 11.08 20.38
CA ILE A 24 5.83 10.47 19.25
C ILE A 24 5.15 9.19 19.69
N ALA A 25 4.00 8.87 19.08
CA ALA A 25 3.48 7.51 19.07
C ALA A 25 3.67 6.91 17.68
N TYR A 26 3.86 5.60 17.61
CA TYR A 26 4.13 4.91 16.36
C TYR A 26 3.73 3.42 16.42
N LEU A 27 3.62 2.79 15.26
CA LEU A 27 3.38 1.37 15.13
C LEU A 27 4.69 0.61 15.05
N SER A 28 4.83 -0.45 15.86
CA SER A 28 6.00 -1.34 15.83
C SER A 28 5.61 -2.79 16.11
N ASP A 29 6.29 -3.72 15.45
CA ASP A 29 6.16 -5.16 15.66
C ASP A 29 7.13 -5.72 16.72
N LYS A 30 7.77 -4.86 17.50
CA LYS A 30 8.76 -5.22 18.54
C LYS A 30 8.26 -6.26 19.56
N SER A 31 6.96 -6.33 19.80
CA SER A 31 6.32 -7.35 20.63
C SER A 31 5.88 -8.61 19.88
N GLY A 32 6.27 -8.76 18.62
CA GLY A 32 5.91 -9.89 17.76
C GLY A 32 4.68 -9.66 16.87
N ILE A 33 3.90 -8.63 17.17
CA ILE A 33 2.77 -8.15 16.35
C ILE A 33 2.71 -6.62 16.44
N ILE A 34 2.20 -5.97 15.40
CA ILE A 34 2.14 -4.51 15.32
C ILE A 34 1.25 -3.93 16.41
N GLN A 35 1.86 -3.16 17.31
CA GLN A 35 1.22 -2.49 18.44
C GLN A 35 1.59 -1.01 18.45
N VAL A 36 0.90 -0.19 19.26
CA VAL A 36 1.25 1.20 19.51
C VAL A 36 2.38 1.28 20.53
N TRP A 37 3.40 2.01 20.18
CA TRP A 37 4.54 2.37 21.03
C TRP A 37 4.67 3.88 21.13
N LYS A 38 5.29 4.37 22.20
CA LYS A 38 5.56 5.78 22.42
C LYS A 38 7.02 5.98 22.79
N MET A 39 7.63 7.09 22.37
CA MET A 39 8.94 7.53 22.88
C MET A 39 9.12 9.04 22.73
N ASN A 40 9.98 9.61 23.57
CA ASN A 40 10.52 10.94 23.34
C ASN A 40 11.68 10.85 22.33
N ILE A 41 11.74 11.77 21.34
CA ILE A 41 12.72 11.71 20.25
C ILE A 41 14.17 11.94 20.70
N HIS A 42 14.37 12.59 21.85
CA HIS A 42 15.70 12.86 22.42
C HIS A 42 16.18 11.70 23.30
N GLU A 43 15.29 11.14 24.12
CA GLU A 43 15.65 10.02 25.01
C GLU A 43 15.75 8.69 24.28
N LYS A 44 14.97 8.50 23.22
CA LYS A 44 14.91 7.28 22.40
C LYS A 44 14.62 6.01 23.21
N LYS A 45 13.77 6.11 24.24
CA LYS A 45 13.34 4.99 25.08
C LYS A 45 11.91 4.61 24.73
N PRO A 46 11.69 3.56 23.94
CA PRO A 46 10.35 3.13 23.54
C PRO A 46 9.59 2.47 24.70
N VAL A 47 8.32 2.82 24.83
CA VAL A 47 7.37 2.24 25.78
C VAL A 47 6.18 1.71 24.98
N GLN A 48 5.80 0.44 25.19
CA GLN A 48 4.62 -0.16 24.57
C GLN A 48 3.35 0.36 25.26
N LEU A 49 2.36 0.75 24.44
CA LEU A 49 1.08 1.28 24.93
C LEU A 49 -0.10 0.32 24.76
N THR A 50 0.00 -0.64 23.83
CA THR A 50 -1.10 -1.59 23.54
C THR A 50 -0.59 -3.03 23.53
N TYR A 51 -1.46 -3.99 23.90
CA TYR A 51 -1.12 -5.41 24.11
C TYR A 51 -2.17 -6.34 23.53
N TYR A 52 -2.68 -6.03 22.32
CA TYR A 52 -3.67 -6.86 21.64
C TYR A 52 -3.03 -8.08 20.97
N ASN A 53 -3.81 -9.14 20.80
CA ASN A 53 -3.41 -10.31 20.02
C ASN A 53 -3.54 -10.07 18.50
N GLU A 54 -4.20 -8.97 18.12
CA GLU A 54 -4.40 -8.55 16.74
C GLU A 54 -3.53 -7.34 16.40
N ARG A 55 -3.23 -7.18 15.12
CA ARG A 55 -2.42 -6.02 14.67
C ARG A 55 -3.23 -4.73 14.69
N ILE A 56 -2.57 -3.65 14.98
CA ILE A 56 -3.14 -2.32 14.83
C ILE A 56 -2.93 -1.83 13.39
N TRP A 57 -3.99 -1.32 12.78
CA TRP A 57 -4.00 -0.91 11.37
C TRP A 57 -3.73 0.57 11.18
N ARG A 58 -4.39 1.41 11.96
CA ARG A 58 -4.33 2.87 11.88
C ARG A 58 -3.92 3.46 13.22
N LEU A 59 -3.26 4.60 13.15
CA LEU A 59 -2.82 5.37 14.28
C LEU A 59 -2.97 6.86 13.95
N GLU A 60 -3.70 7.60 14.79
CA GLU A 60 -3.95 9.03 14.64
C GLU A 60 -3.79 9.73 15.99
N ALA A 61 -3.23 10.93 15.98
CA ALA A 61 -3.30 11.82 17.13
C ALA A 61 -4.69 12.47 17.19
N ALA A 62 -5.27 12.56 18.38
CA ALA A 62 -6.39 13.46 18.57
C ALA A 62 -5.94 14.91 18.38
N ALA A 63 -6.86 15.83 18.09
CA ALA A 63 -6.53 17.24 17.84
C ALA A 63 -5.79 17.93 19.02
N ASN A 64 -5.94 17.40 20.24
CA ASN A 64 -5.21 17.87 21.43
C ASN A 64 -3.73 17.43 21.48
N HIS A 65 -3.24 16.62 20.53
CA HIS A 65 -1.89 16.05 20.49
C HIS A 65 -1.46 15.30 21.77
N ARG A 66 -2.41 14.80 22.55
CA ARG A 66 -2.18 14.08 23.81
C ARG A 66 -2.80 12.69 23.78
N ASP A 67 -4.02 12.60 23.27
CA ASP A 67 -4.79 11.38 23.17
C ASP A 67 -4.52 10.70 21.82
N ILE A 68 -4.59 9.37 21.82
CA ILE A 68 -4.25 8.53 20.69
C ILE A 68 -5.50 7.76 20.26
N LEU A 69 -5.83 7.85 18.97
CA LEU A 69 -6.84 7.01 18.33
C LEU A 69 -6.16 5.94 17.50
N PHE A 70 -6.70 4.74 17.51
CA PHE A 70 -6.23 3.68 16.64
C PHE A 70 -7.36 2.73 16.22
N SER A 71 -7.14 1.95 15.17
CA SER A 71 -8.07 0.90 14.76
C SER A 71 -7.41 -0.48 14.75
N THR A 72 -8.20 -1.50 15.10
CA THR A 72 -7.87 -2.91 14.98
C THR A 72 -9.13 -3.71 14.67
N ASP A 73 -8.97 -4.89 14.09
CA ASP A 73 -10.04 -5.86 13.85
C ASP A 73 -9.86 -7.10 14.74
N LEU A 74 -10.84 -7.98 14.75
CA LEU A 74 -10.81 -9.21 15.54
C LEU A 74 -10.70 -10.43 14.60
N GLY A 75 -9.66 -11.24 14.79
CA GLY A 75 -9.47 -12.48 14.03
C GLY A 75 -9.22 -12.29 12.54
N GLY A 76 -8.76 -11.11 12.10
CA GLY A 76 -8.48 -10.82 10.70
C GLY A 76 -9.71 -10.64 9.83
N ASN A 77 -10.88 -10.34 10.43
CA ASN A 77 -12.15 -10.22 9.72
C ASN A 77 -12.35 -8.91 8.95
N GLU A 78 -11.39 -8.01 8.99
CA GLU A 78 -11.41 -6.66 8.38
C GLU A 78 -12.58 -5.77 8.85
N GLN A 79 -13.26 -6.10 9.99
CA GLN A 79 -14.26 -5.25 10.60
C GLN A 79 -13.60 -4.37 11.67
N GLU A 80 -12.85 -3.36 11.21
CA GLU A 80 -12.09 -2.47 12.08
C GLU A 80 -12.97 -1.76 13.10
N GLN A 81 -12.51 -1.71 14.36
CA GLN A 81 -13.11 -0.98 15.48
C GLN A 81 -12.19 0.17 15.88
N ILE A 82 -12.76 1.26 16.39
CA ILE A 82 -12.03 2.47 16.81
C ILE A 82 -11.80 2.45 18.31
N PHE A 83 -10.57 2.66 18.71
CA PHE A 83 -10.13 2.71 20.10
C PHE A 83 -9.55 4.10 20.42
N LEU A 84 -9.73 4.50 21.67
CA LEU A 84 -9.14 5.73 22.25
C LEU A 84 -8.27 5.36 23.45
N LEU A 85 -7.02 5.82 23.43
CA LEU A 85 -6.14 5.83 24.60
C LEU A 85 -5.91 7.27 25.04
N LYS A 86 -6.46 7.64 26.20
CA LYS A 86 -6.28 8.97 26.77
C LYS A 86 -4.91 9.13 27.39
N ALA A 87 -4.39 10.34 27.35
CA ALA A 87 -3.11 10.68 27.96
C ALA A 87 -3.08 10.32 29.46
N GLY A 88 -2.07 9.55 29.85
CA GLY A 88 -1.89 9.07 31.22
C GLY A 88 -2.69 7.82 31.59
N GLU A 89 -3.57 7.33 30.73
CA GLU A 89 -4.25 6.04 30.90
C GLU A 89 -3.42 4.89 30.29
N THR A 90 -3.59 3.69 30.81
CA THR A 90 -2.89 2.48 30.36
C THR A 90 -3.79 1.54 29.56
N GLU A 91 -5.11 1.70 29.67
CA GLU A 91 -6.10 0.83 29.05
C GLU A 91 -6.86 1.61 27.98
N PRO A 92 -6.74 1.23 26.70
CA PRO A 92 -7.53 1.83 25.63
C PRO A 92 -9.02 1.44 25.75
N VAL A 93 -9.87 2.35 25.37
CA VAL A 93 -11.32 2.15 25.36
C VAL A 93 -11.80 1.91 23.96
N ASN A 94 -12.47 0.75 23.70
CA ASN A 94 -13.18 0.52 22.44
C ASN A 94 -14.37 1.48 22.34
N LEU A 95 -14.34 2.37 21.35
CA LEU A 95 -15.39 3.37 21.14
C LEU A 95 -16.61 2.78 20.41
N THR A 96 -16.43 1.84 19.51
CA THR A 96 -17.47 1.40 18.57
C THR A 96 -18.11 0.06 18.93
N ASP A 97 -17.36 -0.90 19.46
CA ASP A 97 -17.77 -2.20 20.02
C ASP A 97 -18.91 -2.91 19.22
N ASP A 98 -18.78 -2.93 17.90
CA ASP A 98 -19.74 -3.57 16.97
C ASP A 98 -18.98 -4.39 15.93
N GLY A 99 -18.63 -5.63 16.28
CA GLY A 99 -17.83 -6.54 15.46
C GLY A 99 -18.46 -6.94 14.11
N ALA A 100 -19.71 -6.56 13.85
CA ALA A 100 -20.38 -6.78 12.56
C ALA A 100 -20.27 -5.58 11.61
N THR A 101 -19.79 -4.44 12.11
CA THR A 101 -19.67 -3.18 11.37
C THR A 101 -18.20 -2.83 11.19
N ARG A 102 -17.83 -2.35 10.00
CA ARG A 102 -16.54 -1.74 9.74
C ARG A 102 -16.62 -0.24 9.96
N PHE A 103 -15.66 0.28 10.74
CA PHE A 103 -15.50 1.70 11.02
C PHE A 103 -14.16 2.19 10.45
N ASN A 104 -14.18 3.21 9.60
CA ASN A 104 -12.96 3.82 9.09
C ASN A 104 -12.75 5.15 9.82
N LEU A 105 -11.71 5.21 10.64
CA LEU A 105 -11.35 6.38 11.43
C LEU A 105 -11.01 7.58 10.54
N GLY A 106 -11.59 8.75 10.83
CA GLY A 106 -11.33 10.03 10.13
C GLY A 106 -10.56 11.04 10.95
N GLY A 107 -10.74 11.06 12.27
CA GLY A 107 -10.11 12.02 13.18
C GLY A 107 -11.04 12.52 14.27
N THR A 108 -10.64 13.59 14.96
CA THR A 108 -11.45 14.26 16.01
C THR A 108 -11.74 15.70 15.64
N ASN A 109 -12.72 16.32 16.33
CA ASN A 109 -12.88 17.76 16.35
C ASN A 109 -11.78 18.43 17.21
N ALA A 110 -11.69 19.76 17.15
CA ALA A 110 -10.69 20.55 17.87
C ALA A 110 -10.70 20.34 19.40
N ALA A 111 -11.88 20.10 19.99
CA ALA A 111 -12.04 19.83 21.42
C ALA A 111 -11.65 18.39 21.81
N SER A 112 -11.47 17.50 20.83
CA SER A 112 -11.21 16.07 21.03
C SER A 112 -12.29 15.34 21.85
N ASP A 113 -13.52 15.82 21.77
CA ASP A 113 -14.71 15.23 22.41
C ASP A 113 -15.64 14.51 21.40
N MET A 114 -15.41 14.70 20.11
CA MET A 114 -16.10 14.02 19.01
C MET A 114 -15.12 13.24 18.15
N VAL A 115 -15.48 12.01 17.74
CA VAL A 115 -14.76 11.23 16.72
C VAL A 115 -15.57 11.21 15.43
N TYR A 116 -14.90 11.45 14.30
CA TYR A 116 -15.46 11.43 12.96
C TYR A 116 -14.96 10.19 12.22
N PHE A 117 -15.87 9.51 11.53
CA PHE A 117 -15.57 8.26 10.83
C PHE A 117 -16.59 7.97 9.72
N THR A 118 -16.30 6.97 8.90
CA THR A 118 -17.33 6.35 8.06
C THR A 118 -17.60 4.92 8.54
N CYS A 119 -18.85 4.46 8.39
CA CYS A 119 -19.18 3.09 8.75
C CYS A 119 -20.29 2.48 7.86
N ASN A 120 -20.28 1.15 7.75
CA ASN A 120 -21.26 0.39 6.99
C ASN A 120 -22.37 -0.24 7.85
N ARG A 121 -22.69 0.40 8.97
CA ARG A 121 -23.68 -0.11 9.95
C ARG A 121 -25.07 -0.25 9.37
N ARG A 122 -25.55 0.75 8.64
CA ARG A 122 -26.88 0.79 8.01
C ARG A 122 -26.96 -0.15 6.80
N SER A 123 -25.89 -0.22 6.00
CA SER A 123 -25.85 -0.95 4.74
C SER A 123 -24.44 -1.49 4.47
N LYS A 124 -24.29 -2.81 4.36
CA LYS A 124 -22.97 -3.45 4.25
C LYS A 124 -22.12 -2.98 3.05
N PRO A 125 -22.66 -2.70 1.87
CA PRO A 125 -21.87 -2.15 0.76
C PRO A 125 -21.57 -0.65 0.87
N ASN A 126 -22.35 0.11 1.68
CA ASN A 126 -22.30 1.57 1.72
C ASN A 126 -21.76 2.08 3.06
N PHE A 127 -20.92 3.09 3.01
CA PHE A 127 -20.31 3.70 4.20
C PHE A 127 -20.87 5.12 4.40
N ASP A 128 -21.66 5.27 5.46
CA ASP A 128 -22.22 6.56 5.88
C ASP A 128 -21.16 7.39 6.60
N ILE A 129 -21.23 8.71 6.50
CA ILE A 129 -20.41 9.63 7.29
C ILE A 129 -21.08 9.85 8.63
N CYS A 130 -20.35 9.60 9.69
CA CYS A 130 -20.84 9.59 11.05
C CYS A 130 -19.93 10.40 12.00
N LYS A 131 -20.51 10.82 13.10
CA LYS A 131 -19.80 11.34 14.27
C LYS A 131 -20.29 10.64 15.54
N MET A 132 -19.40 10.55 16.53
CA MET A 132 -19.70 10.00 17.83
C MET A 132 -19.23 10.97 18.92
N ASP A 133 -20.09 11.26 19.88
CA ASP A 133 -19.70 11.89 21.13
C ASP A 133 -18.93 10.88 22.00
N ILE A 134 -17.69 11.21 22.37
CA ILE A 134 -16.81 10.29 23.13
C ILE A 134 -17.36 9.99 24.53
N GLY A 135 -18.02 10.96 25.16
CA GLY A 135 -18.57 10.82 26.51
C GLY A 135 -19.80 9.95 26.57
N THR A 136 -20.77 10.18 25.68
CA THR A 136 -22.06 9.47 25.65
C THR A 136 -22.05 8.22 24.79
N ARG A 137 -21.11 8.08 23.85
CA ARG A 137 -21.05 7.03 22.82
C ARG A 137 -22.20 7.07 21.82
N GLU A 138 -22.93 8.18 21.76
CA GLU A 138 -23.99 8.36 20.78
C GLU A 138 -23.42 8.59 19.39
N ILE A 139 -23.83 7.73 18.43
CA ILE A 139 -23.47 7.84 17.02
C ILE A 139 -24.57 8.59 16.28
N THR A 140 -24.19 9.65 15.61
CA THR A 140 -25.06 10.41 14.71
C THR A 140 -24.60 10.23 13.27
N THR A 141 -25.49 9.83 12.37
CA THR A 141 -25.25 9.85 10.93
C THR A 141 -25.35 11.30 10.43
N VAL A 142 -24.27 11.82 9.85
CA VAL A 142 -24.20 13.17 9.29
C VAL A 142 -24.65 13.15 7.83
N LEU A 143 -24.22 12.14 7.06
CA LEU A 143 -24.57 11.97 5.65
C LEU A 143 -24.73 10.47 5.34
N GLU A 144 -25.91 10.11 4.85
CA GLU A 144 -26.16 8.75 4.35
C GLU A 144 -25.55 8.58 2.94
N ASN A 145 -24.99 7.40 2.71
CA ASN A 145 -24.45 7.01 1.40
C ASN A 145 -25.27 5.85 0.80
N SER A 146 -25.60 5.94 -0.47
CA SER A 146 -26.42 4.92 -1.18
C SER A 146 -25.68 4.20 -2.32
N ASP A 147 -24.52 4.70 -2.74
CA ASP A 147 -23.96 4.31 -4.04
C ASP A 147 -22.49 3.90 -4.05
N ASN A 148 -21.69 4.18 -3.00
CA ASN A 148 -20.26 3.84 -3.00
C ASN A 148 -19.67 3.78 -1.60
N MET A 149 -18.42 3.31 -1.54
CA MET A 149 -17.60 3.39 -0.34
C MET A 149 -17.06 4.81 -0.18
N ASN A 150 -17.44 5.47 0.93
CA ASN A 150 -16.84 6.72 1.37
C ASN A 150 -15.66 6.42 2.29
N MET A 151 -14.48 6.93 1.94
CA MET A 151 -13.29 6.81 2.79
C MET A 151 -12.97 8.17 3.40
N PRO A 152 -12.88 8.29 4.74
CA PRO A 152 -12.46 9.52 5.38
C PRO A 152 -11.01 9.81 5.01
N SER A 153 -10.68 11.07 4.77
CA SER A 153 -9.37 11.50 4.34
C SER A 153 -8.70 12.43 5.36
N SER A 154 -9.39 13.45 5.84
CA SER A 154 -8.86 14.39 6.84
C SER A 154 -9.98 15.22 7.48
N VAL A 155 -9.73 15.73 8.67
CA VAL A 155 -10.62 16.68 9.39
C VAL A 155 -9.94 18.03 9.46
N SER A 156 -10.69 19.12 9.31
CA SER A 156 -10.17 20.48 9.46
C SER A 156 -9.72 20.76 10.89
N PRO A 157 -8.71 21.62 11.14
CA PRO A 157 -8.24 21.93 12.49
C PRO A 157 -9.33 22.41 13.45
N ASP A 158 -10.32 23.17 12.97
CA ASP A 158 -11.48 23.60 13.77
C ASP A 158 -12.52 22.50 14.00
N GLY A 159 -12.36 21.32 13.35
CA GLY A 159 -13.28 20.19 13.44
C GLY A 159 -14.62 20.40 12.73
N ARG A 160 -14.77 21.46 11.93
CA ARG A 160 -16.01 21.75 11.23
C ARG A 160 -16.19 20.90 9.98
N PHE A 161 -15.13 20.68 9.23
CA PHE A 161 -15.17 19.98 7.96
C PHE A 161 -14.46 18.64 8.01
N MET A 162 -15.00 17.66 7.29
CA MET A 162 -14.30 16.42 6.98
C MET A 162 -14.18 16.25 5.47
N LEU A 163 -12.98 15.91 5.01
CA LEU A 163 -12.73 15.48 3.64
C LEU A 163 -12.93 13.98 3.56
N TYR A 164 -13.57 13.53 2.49
CA TYR A 164 -13.75 12.14 2.19
C TYR A 164 -13.68 11.86 0.69
N ASN A 165 -13.27 10.66 0.32
CA ASN A 165 -13.21 10.23 -1.05
C ASN A 165 -14.33 9.23 -1.36
N LYS A 166 -15.11 9.51 -2.40
CA LYS A 166 -16.00 8.53 -3.03
C LYS A 166 -15.18 7.68 -3.97
N LEU A 167 -15.12 6.37 -3.75
CA LEU A 167 -14.28 5.47 -4.52
C LEU A 167 -15.06 4.84 -5.68
N LYS A 168 -14.48 4.86 -6.87
CA LYS A 168 -14.87 4.02 -8.01
C LYS A 168 -13.90 2.84 -8.16
N GLY A 169 -12.61 3.07 -7.94
CA GLY A 169 -11.50 2.14 -7.88
C GLY A 169 -10.55 2.53 -6.75
N MET A 170 -9.39 1.93 -6.70
CA MET A 170 -8.36 2.30 -5.72
C MET A 170 -7.72 3.64 -6.04
N SER A 171 -7.51 3.91 -7.32
CA SER A 171 -6.91 5.15 -7.84
C SER A 171 -7.94 6.09 -8.48
N ASP A 172 -9.12 5.59 -8.83
CA ASP A 172 -10.24 6.39 -9.32
C ASP A 172 -11.15 6.77 -8.16
N ASN A 173 -11.11 8.02 -7.75
CA ASN A 173 -11.97 8.53 -6.68
C ASN A 173 -12.40 9.98 -6.93
N ARG A 174 -13.25 10.51 -6.05
CA ARG A 174 -13.66 11.92 -6.05
C ARG A 174 -13.60 12.46 -4.63
N MET A 175 -12.90 13.57 -4.44
CA MET A 175 -12.79 14.19 -3.13
C MET A 175 -13.96 15.13 -2.88
N HIS A 176 -14.57 14.99 -1.71
CA HIS A 176 -15.67 15.81 -1.21
C HIS A 176 -15.31 16.44 0.12
N ILE A 177 -15.91 17.59 0.39
CA ILE A 177 -15.89 18.25 1.70
C ILE A 177 -17.30 18.22 2.28
N VAL A 178 -17.45 17.80 3.54
CA VAL A 178 -18.72 17.79 4.27
C VAL A 178 -18.62 18.64 5.53
N ASP A 179 -19.61 19.52 5.76
CA ASP A 179 -19.78 20.23 7.03
C ASP A 179 -20.40 19.28 8.07
N MET A 180 -19.67 18.97 9.13
CA MET A 180 -20.03 17.97 10.14
C MET A 180 -21.15 18.42 11.08
N TYR A 181 -21.58 19.69 11.00
CA TYR A 181 -22.72 20.23 11.74
C TYR A 181 -23.99 20.22 10.94
N THR A 182 -23.94 20.62 9.66
CA THR A 182 -25.12 20.75 8.79
C THR A 182 -25.38 19.53 7.93
N GLY A 183 -24.36 18.68 7.68
CA GLY A 183 -24.42 17.56 6.74
C GLY A 183 -24.34 17.99 5.27
N GLU A 184 -24.16 19.29 4.99
CA GLU A 184 -23.99 19.78 3.62
C GLU A 184 -22.65 19.28 3.06
N SER A 185 -22.72 18.61 1.90
CA SER A 185 -21.55 18.06 1.22
C SER A 185 -21.43 18.61 -0.19
N ARG A 186 -20.20 18.92 -0.60
CA ARG A 186 -19.88 19.36 -1.96
C ARG A 186 -18.64 18.67 -2.50
N ASP A 187 -18.64 18.42 -3.80
CA ASP A 187 -17.48 17.97 -4.57
C ASP A 187 -16.51 19.14 -4.74
N ILE A 188 -15.20 18.90 -4.59
CA ILE A 188 -14.19 19.94 -4.79
C ILE A 188 -13.97 20.28 -6.27
N PHE A 189 -14.38 19.38 -7.19
CA PHE A 189 -14.40 19.57 -8.63
C PHE A 189 -15.77 19.18 -9.21
N PRO A 190 -16.83 20.00 -9.10
CA PRO A 190 -18.20 19.63 -9.47
C PRO A 190 -18.34 19.13 -10.92
N GLU A 191 -17.56 19.66 -11.86
CA GLU A 191 -17.56 19.30 -13.28
C GLU A 191 -16.40 18.33 -13.63
N GLY A 192 -15.64 17.85 -12.62
CA GLY A 192 -14.52 16.95 -12.80
C GLY A 192 -14.93 15.51 -13.12
N SER A 193 -13.95 14.71 -13.50
CA SER A 193 -14.06 13.27 -13.71
C SER A 193 -13.67 12.49 -12.46
N PHE A 194 -13.72 11.17 -12.53
CA PHE A 194 -12.97 10.34 -11.61
C PHE A 194 -11.47 10.48 -11.94
N ALA A 195 -10.69 10.73 -10.90
CA ALA A 195 -9.26 10.94 -10.95
C ALA A 195 -8.66 10.45 -9.64
N GLN A 196 -7.35 10.49 -9.49
CA GLN A 196 -6.72 10.20 -8.21
C GLN A 196 -6.65 11.47 -7.37
N TYR A 197 -7.36 11.50 -6.24
CA TYR A 197 -7.31 12.57 -5.24
C TYR A 197 -6.78 12.02 -3.93
N GLY A 198 -5.83 12.73 -3.31
CA GLY A 198 -5.26 12.26 -2.06
C GLY A 198 -4.50 13.32 -1.27
N SER A 199 -3.93 12.87 -0.17
CA SER A 199 -2.97 13.61 0.63
C SER A 199 -3.39 15.03 1.04
N PRO A 200 -4.61 15.26 1.59
CA PRO A 200 -5.00 16.60 2.01
C PRO A 200 -4.17 17.09 3.21
N ALA A 201 -3.80 18.37 3.18
CA ALA A 201 -3.08 19.07 4.23
C ALA A 201 -3.75 20.43 4.49
N TRP A 202 -4.50 20.51 5.58
CA TRP A 202 -5.25 21.70 5.97
C TRP A 202 -4.33 22.83 6.39
N LYS A 203 -4.74 24.08 6.09
CA LYS A 203 -4.21 25.26 6.74
C LYS A 203 -4.66 25.33 8.20
N SER A 204 -3.83 25.96 9.03
CA SER A 204 -4.10 26.10 10.46
C SER A 204 -5.42 26.85 10.79
N ASP A 205 -5.85 27.77 9.90
CA ASP A 205 -7.07 28.56 10.00
C ASP A 205 -8.32 27.84 9.47
N SER A 206 -8.19 26.63 8.92
CA SER A 206 -9.29 25.89 8.27
C SER A 206 -9.90 26.53 7.02
N ASP A 207 -9.33 27.61 6.48
CA ASP A 207 -9.84 28.33 5.32
C ASP A 207 -9.56 27.63 3.99
N GLY A 208 -8.67 26.63 3.98
CA GLY A 208 -8.33 25.86 2.80
C GLY A 208 -7.37 24.73 3.08
N PHE A 209 -7.07 23.95 2.06
CA PHE A 209 -6.15 22.82 2.16
C PHE A 209 -5.40 22.58 0.85
N TYR A 210 -4.17 22.10 0.98
CA TYR A 210 -3.40 21.53 -0.13
C TYR A 210 -3.76 20.06 -0.31
N PHE A 211 -3.66 19.54 -1.53
CA PHE A 211 -3.94 18.15 -1.84
C PHE A 211 -3.21 17.72 -3.12
N THR A 212 -3.14 16.41 -3.38
CA THR A 212 -2.63 15.87 -4.64
C THR A 212 -3.76 15.39 -5.53
N CYS A 213 -3.65 15.60 -6.85
CA CYS A 213 -4.69 15.25 -7.81
C CYS A 213 -4.12 15.18 -9.23
N ASP A 214 -4.69 14.33 -10.09
CA ASP A 214 -4.42 14.28 -11.53
C ASP A 214 -5.64 14.70 -12.37
N GLU A 215 -6.59 15.46 -11.80
CA GLU A 215 -7.73 16.02 -12.53
C GLU A 215 -7.23 16.97 -13.62
N ASN A 216 -7.57 16.68 -14.89
CA ASN A 216 -7.11 17.40 -16.07
C ASN A 216 -5.59 17.45 -16.28
N ASP A 217 -4.84 16.52 -15.67
CA ASP A 217 -3.39 16.39 -15.82
C ASP A 217 -3.01 14.92 -15.99
N GLU A 218 -1.80 14.66 -16.49
CA GLU A 218 -1.23 13.31 -16.63
C GLU A 218 -0.67 12.80 -15.31
N PHE A 219 -0.04 13.68 -14.52
CA PHE A 219 0.59 13.34 -13.25
C PHE A 219 -0.11 14.01 -12.07
N LEU A 220 0.02 13.38 -10.90
CA LEU A 220 -0.46 14.00 -9.67
C LEU A 220 0.28 15.32 -9.41
N TYR A 221 -0.45 16.42 -9.47
CA TYR A 221 0.01 17.76 -9.11
C TYR A 221 -0.42 18.14 -7.70
N VAL A 222 0.09 19.25 -7.16
CA VAL A 222 -0.39 19.87 -5.92
C VAL A 222 -1.41 20.94 -6.24
N GLY A 223 -2.63 20.74 -5.76
CA GLY A 223 -3.71 21.71 -5.76
C GLY A 223 -3.86 22.41 -4.40
N TYR A 224 -4.51 23.58 -4.40
CA TYR A 224 -5.01 24.24 -3.20
C TYR A 224 -6.50 24.53 -3.40
N TYR A 225 -7.31 24.12 -2.43
CA TYR A 225 -8.74 24.39 -2.39
C TYR A 225 -9.03 25.48 -1.36
N ASP A 226 -9.76 26.53 -1.76
CA ASP A 226 -10.26 27.59 -0.90
C ASP A 226 -11.70 27.26 -0.47
N VAL A 227 -11.91 27.12 0.83
CA VAL A 227 -13.19 26.66 1.39
C VAL A 227 -14.30 27.70 1.18
N ALA A 228 -13.98 28.98 1.29
CA ALA A 228 -14.97 30.07 1.19
C ALA A 228 -15.48 30.26 -0.24
N THR A 229 -14.58 30.21 -1.22
CA THR A 229 -14.91 30.42 -2.64
C THR A 229 -15.28 29.13 -3.37
N GLY A 230 -14.86 27.97 -2.85
CA GLY A 230 -15.01 26.67 -3.51
C GLY A 230 -14.13 26.51 -4.74
N THR A 231 -13.04 27.28 -4.86
CA THR A 231 -12.16 27.27 -6.04
C THR A 231 -10.89 26.47 -5.80
N VAL A 232 -10.42 25.82 -6.85
CA VAL A 232 -9.12 25.12 -6.88
C VAL A 232 -8.12 25.95 -7.68
N ARG A 233 -6.88 26.05 -7.20
CA ARG A 233 -5.74 26.56 -7.97
C ARG A 233 -4.60 25.56 -7.99
N HIS A 234 -3.89 25.45 -9.10
CA HIS A 234 -2.65 24.68 -9.21
C HIS A 234 -1.53 25.38 -8.43
N VAL A 235 -0.77 24.62 -7.66
CA VAL A 235 0.35 25.11 -6.84
C VAL A 235 1.69 24.65 -7.40
N TYR A 236 1.79 23.35 -7.72
CA TYR A 236 3.01 22.75 -8.24
C TYR A 236 2.68 21.51 -9.07
N HIS A 237 3.36 21.36 -10.22
CA HIS A 237 3.30 20.16 -11.04
C HIS A 237 4.70 19.79 -11.56
N THR A 238 4.87 18.55 -11.99
CA THR A 238 6.09 17.99 -12.58
C THR A 238 5.70 16.84 -13.50
N ASP A 239 6.65 16.29 -14.26
CA ASP A 239 6.50 15.10 -15.10
C ASP A 239 6.58 13.76 -14.32
N HIS A 240 6.30 13.83 -13.01
CA HIS A 240 6.21 12.70 -12.09
C HIS A 240 5.10 12.97 -11.06
N ASP A 241 4.57 11.90 -10.45
CA ASP A 241 3.55 12.02 -9.44
C ASP A 241 4.06 12.67 -8.15
N VAL A 242 3.38 13.71 -7.69
CA VAL A 242 3.50 14.20 -6.30
C VAL A 242 2.58 13.36 -5.42
N THR A 243 3.14 12.37 -4.76
CA THR A 243 2.37 11.33 -4.04
C THR A 243 1.95 11.74 -2.63
N LYS A 244 2.61 12.74 -2.03
CA LYS A 244 2.31 13.20 -0.68
C LYS A 244 2.61 14.68 -0.50
N VAL A 245 1.75 15.36 0.29
CA VAL A 245 2.00 16.70 0.81
C VAL A 245 1.79 16.75 2.31
N ALA A 246 2.51 17.62 3.00
CA ALA A 246 2.30 17.95 4.41
C ALA A 246 2.63 19.43 4.65
N LEU A 247 1.73 20.14 5.32
CA LEU A 247 1.87 21.56 5.65
C LEU A 247 2.38 21.70 7.09
N SER A 248 3.37 22.56 7.33
CA SER A 248 3.84 22.88 8.68
C SER A 248 2.76 23.59 9.50
N CYS A 249 2.78 23.40 10.84
CA CYS A 249 1.74 23.92 11.72
C CYS A 249 1.61 25.46 11.73
N ASP A 250 2.65 26.15 11.28
CA ASP A 250 2.68 27.62 11.10
C ASP A 250 2.33 28.07 9.66
N ASP A 251 1.87 27.13 8.81
CA ASP A 251 1.55 27.34 7.39
C ASP A 251 2.72 27.83 6.52
N LYS A 252 3.96 27.72 6.99
CA LYS A 252 5.13 28.27 6.31
C LYS A 252 5.74 27.34 5.27
N TYR A 253 5.84 26.06 5.58
CA TYR A 253 6.50 25.08 4.72
C TYR A 253 5.53 24.01 4.23
N LEU A 254 5.52 23.80 2.93
CA LEU A 254 4.82 22.68 2.28
C LEU A 254 5.83 21.64 1.85
N ALA A 255 5.88 20.51 2.54
CA ALA A 255 6.67 19.36 2.15
C ALA A 255 5.91 18.54 1.11
N MET A 256 6.62 18.05 0.10
CA MET A 256 6.11 17.21 -0.99
C MET A 256 7.02 16.01 -1.20
N VAL A 257 6.44 14.87 -1.56
CA VAL A 257 7.17 13.70 -2.04
C VAL A 257 6.86 13.49 -3.51
N VAL A 258 7.88 13.58 -4.35
CA VAL A 258 7.81 13.25 -5.78
C VAL A 258 8.28 11.81 -5.96
N SER A 259 7.51 10.96 -6.66
CA SER A 259 7.85 9.57 -6.95
C SER A 259 8.56 9.47 -8.29
N VAL A 260 9.80 9.00 -8.29
CA VAL A 260 10.59 8.76 -9.51
C VAL A 260 11.00 7.30 -9.54
N ASP A 261 10.41 6.50 -10.42
CA ASP A 261 10.60 5.03 -10.48
C ASP A 261 10.41 4.35 -9.11
N GLY A 262 9.44 4.81 -8.29
CA GLY A 262 9.17 4.32 -6.94
C GLY A 262 10.04 4.92 -5.84
N PHE A 263 11.12 5.65 -6.18
CA PHE A 263 11.96 6.36 -5.20
C PHE A 263 11.31 7.68 -4.79
N GLY A 264 11.19 7.90 -3.48
CA GLY A 264 10.64 9.14 -2.92
C GLY A 264 11.69 10.26 -2.86
N GLN A 265 11.40 11.40 -3.47
CA GLN A 265 12.24 12.60 -3.40
C GLN A 265 11.51 13.73 -2.70
N PHE A 266 12.11 14.29 -1.64
CA PHE A 266 11.58 15.48 -0.98
C PHE A 266 11.74 16.73 -1.83
N ARG A 267 10.68 17.57 -1.78
CA ARG A 267 10.69 18.97 -2.19
C ARG A 267 10.03 19.78 -1.08
N ILE A 268 10.69 20.83 -0.58
CA ILE A 268 10.15 21.72 0.45
C ILE A 268 9.96 23.10 -0.16
N MET A 269 8.72 23.59 -0.13
CA MET A 269 8.38 24.95 -0.59
C MET A 269 8.21 25.87 0.62
N ASP A 270 8.92 27.00 0.63
CA ASP A 270 8.65 28.10 1.55
C ASP A 270 7.48 28.92 0.96
N LEU A 271 6.30 28.78 1.55
CA LEU A 271 5.08 29.41 1.07
C LEU A 271 5.10 30.93 1.24
N THR A 272 5.90 31.46 2.17
CA THR A 272 6.04 32.91 2.36
C THR A 272 6.85 33.55 1.24
N LYS A 273 7.76 32.79 0.62
CA LYS A 273 8.60 33.22 -0.50
C LYS A 273 8.10 32.74 -1.86
N GLY A 274 7.21 31.72 -1.88
CA GLY A 274 6.75 31.07 -3.10
C GLY A 274 7.87 30.33 -3.86
N SER A 275 8.89 29.83 -3.15
CA SER A 275 10.04 29.17 -3.75
C SER A 275 10.50 27.94 -2.98
N PHE A 276 11.14 26.99 -3.69
CA PHE A 276 11.73 25.83 -3.04
C PHE A 276 12.98 26.21 -2.24
N ILE A 277 13.17 25.53 -1.13
CA ILE A 277 14.38 25.60 -0.33
C ILE A 277 15.20 24.32 -0.46
N SER A 278 16.52 24.42 -0.31
CA SER A 278 17.36 23.24 -0.12
C SER A 278 17.07 22.62 1.24
N CYS A 279 17.02 21.30 1.29
CA CYS A 279 16.90 20.55 2.54
C CYS A 279 17.78 19.30 2.46
N PRO A 280 18.23 18.76 3.63
CA PRO A 280 18.86 17.46 3.68
C PRO A 280 17.94 16.38 3.10
N VAL A 281 18.53 15.40 2.40
CA VAL A 281 17.78 14.31 1.78
C VAL A 281 18.12 12.98 2.45
N PRO A 282 17.13 12.09 2.66
CA PRO A 282 17.41 10.72 3.10
C PRO A 282 18.18 9.96 2.01
N PRO A 283 18.75 8.81 2.31
CA PRO A 283 19.28 7.90 1.30
C PRO A 283 18.24 7.58 0.21
N ASN A 284 18.68 7.04 -0.94
CA ASN A 284 17.74 6.56 -1.95
C ASN A 284 16.88 5.44 -1.38
N GLY A 285 15.58 5.53 -1.57
CA GLY A 285 14.61 4.57 -1.06
C GLY A 285 13.18 5.04 -1.20
N PHE A 286 12.32 4.37 -0.49
CA PHE A 286 10.88 4.63 -0.47
C PHE A 286 10.47 5.45 0.77
N ILE A 287 9.78 6.54 0.54
CA ILE A 287 9.10 7.31 1.59
C ILE A 287 7.65 6.84 1.62
N TYR A 288 7.23 6.25 2.74
CA TYR A 288 5.89 5.69 2.88
C TYR A 288 4.83 6.80 2.89
N THR A 289 4.16 7.00 1.78
CA THR A 289 3.12 8.00 1.65
C THR A 289 1.82 7.59 2.34
N TYR A 290 1.58 6.29 2.51
CA TYR A 290 0.41 5.74 3.22
C TYR A 290 0.56 5.78 4.75
N ALA A 291 1.78 5.85 5.28
CA ALA A 291 2.07 5.80 6.71
C ALA A 291 2.04 7.17 7.41
N GLY A 292 1.64 8.19 6.71
CA GLY A 292 1.65 9.55 7.22
C GLY A 292 3.01 10.24 7.10
N MET A 293 2.95 11.55 7.03
CA MET A 293 4.09 12.46 7.03
C MET A 293 3.63 13.69 7.81
N HIS A 294 4.19 13.92 8.99
CA HIS A 294 3.65 14.85 9.96
C HIS A 294 4.71 15.84 10.46
N TRP A 295 4.42 17.13 10.35
CA TRP A 295 5.23 18.16 11.01
C TRP A 295 4.99 18.14 12.51
N SER A 296 6.05 18.46 13.28
CA SER A 296 5.93 18.63 14.73
C SER A 296 5.02 19.83 15.04
N PRO A 297 4.25 19.77 16.16
CA PRO A 297 3.46 20.91 16.62
C PRO A 297 4.31 22.14 16.95
N ALA A 298 5.59 21.95 17.25
CA ALA A 298 6.55 23.00 17.55
C ALA A 298 7.83 22.84 16.71
N GLY A 299 8.28 23.90 16.06
CA GLY A 299 9.44 23.88 15.17
C GLY A 299 9.15 23.23 13.81
N HIS A 300 10.22 22.98 13.04
CA HIS A 300 10.12 22.51 11.67
C HIS A 300 10.76 21.11 11.51
N LYS A 301 10.31 20.15 12.34
CA LYS A 301 10.70 18.75 12.24
C LYS A 301 9.60 17.96 11.53
N LEU A 302 9.94 17.30 10.42
CA LEU A 302 9.02 16.44 9.65
C LEU A 302 9.32 14.97 9.99
N LEU A 303 8.36 14.31 10.64
CA LEU A 303 8.40 12.89 10.92
C LEU A 303 7.85 12.12 9.72
N PHE A 304 8.58 11.11 9.25
CA PHE A 304 8.17 10.28 8.14
C PHE A 304 8.66 8.84 8.29
N THR A 305 8.04 7.93 7.56
CA THR A 305 8.45 6.52 7.48
C THR A 305 9.27 6.31 6.22
N PHE A 306 10.42 5.66 6.35
CA PHE A 306 11.36 5.42 5.26
C PHE A 306 11.85 3.98 5.25
N SER A 307 12.12 3.44 4.06
CA SER A 307 12.75 2.14 3.82
C SER A 307 13.60 2.19 2.56
N SER A 308 14.60 1.30 2.43
CA SER A 308 15.23 0.95 1.16
C SER A 308 15.43 -0.56 1.08
N GLY A 309 15.88 -1.09 -0.03
CA GLY A 309 16.16 -2.53 -0.14
C GLY A 309 17.03 -3.05 0.99
N SER A 310 18.07 -2.31 1.36
CA SER A 310 19.02 -2.67 2.42
C SER A 310 18.70 -2.08 3.81
N ARG A 311 17.64 -1.27 3.92
CA ARG A 311 17.23 -0.62 5.17
C ARG A 311 15.79 -0.97 5.49
N PRO A 312 15.54 -1.77 6.54
CA PRO A 312 14.19 -2.04 7.00
C PRO A 312 13.41 -0.77 7.33
N THR A 313 12.08 -0.90 7.34
CA THR A 313 11.16 0.20 7.58
C THR A 313 11.39 0.83 8.95
N GLY A 314 11.65 2.13 8.96
CA GLY A 314 11.91 2.88 10.19
C GLY A 314 11.38 4.30 10.14
N LEU A 315 11.30 4.92 11.31
CA LEU A 315 10.94 6.33 11.48
C LEU A 315 12.16 7.21 11.29
N TRP A 316 11.99 8.29 10.55
CA TRP A 316 13.00 9.29 10.26
C TRP A 316 12.47 10.70 10.54
N VAL A 317 13.39 11.61 10.82
CA VAL A 317 13.10 13.03 10.99
C VAL A 317 13.94 13.85 10.02
N LEU A 318 13.27 14.73 9.27
CA LEU A 318 13.89 15.86 8.58
C LEU A 318 13.70 17.09 9.46
N ASP A 319 14.79 17.64 9.99
CA ASP A 319 14.82 18.82 10.83
C ASP A 319 15.38 20.00 10.02
N LEU A 320 14.50 20.91 9.61
CA LEU A 320 14.89 22.09 8.82
C LEU A 320 15.65 23.12 9.66
N ASP A 321 15.35 23.20 10.97
CA ASP A 321 15.99 24.17 11.85
C ASP A 321 17.45 23.76 12.15
N ALA A 322 17.73 22.45 12.20
CA ALA A 322 19.06 21.88 12.39
C ALA A 322 19.79 21.54 11.07
N ASP A 323 19.15 21.72 9.92
CA ASP A 323 19.66 21.30 8.60
C ASP A 323 20.13 19.83 8.60
N ALA A 324 19.29 18.92 9.10
CA ALA A 324 19.63 17.52 9.32
C ALA A 324 18.51 16.56 8.91
N VAL A 325 18.88 15.36 8.44
CA VAL A 325 17.97 14.22 8.30
C VAL A 325 18.59 13.01 8.98
N TYR A 326 17.81 12.30 9.81
CA TYR A 326 18.33 11.18 10.58
C TYR A 326 17.27 10.14 10.89
N ALA A 327 17.73 8.88 11.04
CA ALA A 327 16.90 7.80 11.53
C ALA A 327 16.60 8.00 13.03
N LEU A 328 15.34 7.87 13.38
CA LEU A 328 14.86 7.96 14.75
C LEU A 328 14.80 6.59 15.43
N THR A 329 14.43 5.55 14.67
CA THR A 329 14.38 4.17 15.15
C THR A 329 15.45 3.30 14.49
N ASP A 330 15.90 2.26 15.21
CA ASP A 330 16.78 1.22 14.69
C ASP A 330 15.95 -0.07 14.42
N SER A 331 16.29 -0.78 13.37
CA SER A 331 15.69 -2.06 12.99
C SER A 331 16.28 -3.26 13.73
N GLU A 332 17.31 -3.07 14.55
CA GLU A 332 18.05 -4.12 15.26
C GLU A 332 18.59 -5.24 14.32
N LEU A 333 18.93 -4.86 13.09
CA LEU A 333 19.38 -5.80 12.06
C LEU A 333 20.74 -6.41 12.43
N SER A 334 20.83 -7.75 12.44
CA SER A 334 22.08 -8.45 12.74
C SER A 334 23.14 -8.23 11.64
N ALA A 335 24.43 -8.15 12.02
CA ALA A 335 25.51 -7.84 11.08
C ALA A 335 25.61 -8.86 9.93
N ASP A 336 25.42 -10.15 10.21
CA ASP A 336 25.50 -11.23 9.21
C ASP A 336 24.40 -11.18 8.14
N ILE A 337 23.29 -10.48 8.43
CA ILE A 337 22.24 -10.22 7.43
C ILE A 337 22.49 -8.89 6.72
N ARG A 338 22.89 -7.84 7.46
CA ARG A 338 23.12 -6.50 6.90
C ARG A 338 24.06 -6.53 5.69
N ASP A 339 25.13 -7.30 5.77
CA ASP A 339 26.14 -7.41 4.70
C ASP A 339 25.65 -8.20 3.47
N ARG A 340 24.45 -8.79 3.52
CA ARG A 340 23.82 -9.56 2.43
C ARG A 340 22.65 -8.87 1.78
N LEU A 341 22.23 -7.74 2.33
CA LEU A 341 21.10 -7.00 1.78
C LEU A 341 21.51 -6.26 0.52
N ALA A 342 20.61 -6.21 -0.45
CA ALA A 342 20.80 -5.53 -1.72
C ALA A 342 19.80 -4.39 -1.89
N ASP A 343 20.29 -3.20 -2.22
CA ASP A 343 19.46 -2.15 -2.78
C ASP A 343 19.21 -2.42 -4.27
N PRO A 344 18.02 -2.11 -4.80
CA PRO A 344 17.74 -2.33 -6.21
C PRO A 344 18.35 -1.23 -7.09
N GLU A 345 18.68 -1.61 -8.33
CA GLU A 345 18.96 -0.69 -9.43
C GLU A 345 17.67 -0.42 -10.20
N ALA A 346 17.29 0.85 -10.38
CA ALA A 346 16.21 1.21 -11.31
C ALA A 346 16.70 1.02 -12.75
N ARG A 347 15.98 0.23 -13.53
CA ARG A 347 16.25 -0.07 -14.93
C ARG A 347 14.98 0.04 -15.77
N SER A 348 15.12 -0.03 -17.08
CA SER A 348 13.96 -0.06 -17.99
C SER A 348 14.23 -0.91 -19.21
N PHE A 349 13.17 -1.35 -19.85
CA PHE A 349 13.16 -2.01 -21.15
C PHE A 349 12.07 -1.41 -22.04
N THR A 350 12.10 -1.73 -23.32
CA THR A 350 11.07 -1.35 -24.28
C THR A 350 10.11 -2.53 -24.48
N SER A 351 8.83 -2.31 -24.30
CA SER A 351 7.80 -3.31 -24.49
C SER A 351 7.43 -3.47 -25.98
N PHE A 352 6.48 -4.40 -26.28
CA PHE A 352 6.10 -4.82 -27.62
C PHE A 352 5.57 -3.70 -28.53
N ASP A 353 5.05 -2.65 -27.95
CA ASP A 353 4.45 -1.48 -28.64
C ASP A 353 5.33 -0.21 -28.57
N GLY A 354 6.57 -0.32 -28.06
CA GLY A 354 7.48 0.78 -27.89
C GLY A 354 7.38 1.50 -26.54
N LEU A 355 6.45 1.07 -25.66
CA LEU A 355 6.30 1.64 -24.33
C LEU A 355 7.54 1.35 -23.47
N ARG A 356 8.07 2.36 -22.78
CA ARG A 356 9.13 2.20 -21.79
C ARG A 356 8.53 1.69 -20.47
N ILE A 357 9.00 0.54 -20.01
CA ILE A 357 8.60 -0.08 -18.74
C ILE A 357 9.79 -0.05 -17.77
N SER A 358 9.58 0.48 -16.58
CA SER A 358 10.56 0.50 -15.49
C SER A 358 10.53 -0.83 -14.71
N TYR A 359 11.69 -1.22 -14.16
CA TYR A 359 11.79 -2.35 -13.23
C TYR A 359 12.92 -2.14 -12.23
N LEU A 360 12.77 -2.70 -11.04
CA LEU A 360 13.79 -2.75 -10.01
C LEU A 360 14.58 -4.06 -10.15
N LEU A 361 15.91 -3.99 -10.20
CA LEU A 361 16.78 -5.17 -10.27
C LEU A 361 17.59 -5.30 -8.98
N TYR A 362 17.29 -6.34 -8.19
CA TYR A 362 18.10 -6.75 -7.05
C TYR A 362 19.06 -7.86 -7.50
N LYS A 363 20.34 -7.64 -7.34
CA LYS A 363 21.37 -8.61 -7.68
C LYS A 363 21.88 -9.36 -6.45
N ALA A 364 21.91 -10.68 -6.51
CA ALA A 364 22.49 -11.49 -5.44
C ALA A 364 24.02 -11.29 -5.34
N ASN A 365 24.68 -11.23 -6.48
CA ASN A 365 26.12 -10.96 -6.65
C ASN A 365 26.42 -10.83 -8.16
N ASP A 366 27.69 -10.69 -8.52
CA ASP A 366 28.13 -10.56 -9.92
C ASP A 366 28.27 -11.89 -10.67
N ASN A 367 27.79 -13.00 -10.14
CA ASN A 367 27.82 -14.29 -10.84
C ASN A 367 26.82 -14.29 -12.00
N PRO A 368 27.25 -14.40 -13.27
CA PRO A 368 26.37 -14.40 -14.44
C PRO A 368 25.47 -15.64 -14.54
N ASP A 369 25.72 -16.65 -13.70
CA ASP A 369 24.94 -17.89 -13.65
C ASP A 369 23.80 -17.84 -12.62
N ASN A 370 23.64 -16.73 -11.91
CA ASN A 370 22.53 -16.59 -10.98
C ASN A 370 21.18 -16.72 -11.71
N PRO A 371 20.28 -17.58 -11.21
CA PRO A 371 18.91 -17.60 -11.71
C PRO A 371 18.20 -16.29 -11.36
N THR A 372 17.26 -15.90 -12.20
CA THR A 372 16.48 -14.67 -12.00
C THR A 372 14.99 -15.00 -11.83
N ILE A 373 14.35 -14.31 -10.90
CA ILE A 373 12.92 -14.41 -10.66
C ILE A 373 12.30 -13.06 -11.04
N ILE A 374 11.32 -13.07 -11.93
CA ILE A 374 10.47 -11.91 -12.14
C ILE A 374 9.43 -11.90 -11.03
N GLN A 375 9.49 -10.87 -10.15
CA GLN A 375 8.54 -10.65 -9.06
C GLN A 375 7.51 -9.63 -9.53
N VAL A 376 6.23 -10.03 -9.62
CA VAL A 376 5.15 -9.14 -10.04
C VAL A 376 4.35 -8.69 -8.82
N HIS A 377 4.20 -7.37 -8.66
CA HIS A 377 3.43 -6.79 -7.56
C HIS A 377 1.93 -7.07 -7.66
N GLY A 378 1.25 -6.97 -6.55
CA GLY A 378 -0.21 -7.04 -6.47
C GLY A 378 -0.89 -5.72 -6.86
N GLY A 379 -2.20 -5.72 -6.91
CA GLY A 379 -3.01 -4.53 -7.21
C GLY A 379 -4.09 -4.83 -8.24
N PRO A 380 -3.93 -4.52 -9.56
CA PRO A 380 -2.78 -3.92 -10.26
C PRO A 380 -2.47 -2.48 -9.92
N GLU A 381 -3.42 -1.70 -9.43
CA GLU A 381 -3.33 -0.29 -9.02
C GLU A 381 -2.32 -0.11 -7.86
N SER A 382 -1.06 -0.47 -8.11
CA SER A 382 0.08 -0.38 -7.20
C SER A 382 1.36 -0.23 -8.02
N GLN A 383 2.51 -0.25 -7.36
CA GLN A 383 3.82 -0.36 -8.01
C GLN A 383 4.79 -1.13 -7.12
N GLU A 384 5.90 -1.56 -7.70
CA GLU A 384 7.04 -2.06 -6.96
C GLU A 384 7.83 -0.87 -6.40
N PHE A 385 8.12 -0.91 -5.10
CA PHE A 385 8.86 0.13 -4.41
C PHE A 385 10.25 -0.36 -3.98
N PRO A 386 11.27 0.51 -3.97
CA PRO A 386 12.62 0.17 -3.50
C PRO A 386 12.66 0.12 -1.97
N MET A 387 11.89 -0.81 -1.37
CA MET A 387 11.75 -0.96 0.07
C MET A 387 12.29 -2.30 0.55
N TYR A 388 12.51 -2.45 1.85
CA TYR A 388 12.87 -3.71 2.45
C TYR A 388 11.70 -4.70 2.37
N ASP A 389 11.89 -5.77 1.60
CA ASP A 389 11.00 -6.93 1.60
C ASP A 389 11.79 -8.15 2.09
N PRO A 390 11.39 -8.77 3.23
CA PRO A 390 12.11 -9.90 3.80
C PRO A 390 12.23 -11.10 2.86
N LEU A 391 11.21 -11.36 2.01
CA LEU A 391 11.24 -12.47 1.07
C LEU A 391 12.20 -12.19 -0.08
N ILE A 392 12.14 -10.99 -0.67
CA ILE A 392 13.08 -10.55 -1.72
C ILE A 392 14.51 -10.66 -1.19
N GLN A 393 14.80 -10.09 -0.03
CA GLN A 393 16.14 -10.11 0.55
C GLN A 393 16.61 -11.53 0.91
N TYR A 394 15.70 -12.39 1.37
CA TYR A 394 16.02 -13.78 1.60
C TYR A 394 16.36 -14.52 0.30
N LEU A 395 15.58 -14.33 -0.77
CA LEU A 395 15.84 -14.94 -2.08
C LEU A 395 17.17 -14.44 -2.66
N VAL A 396 17.44 -13.13 -2.57
CA VAL A 396 18.74 -12.54 -2.96
C VAL A 396 19.88 -13.20 -2.17
N GLY A 397 19.72 -13.34 -0.85
CA GLY A 397 20.67 -14.05 0.02
C GLY A 397 20.84 -15.55 -0.30
N GLN A 398 19.90 -16.16 -1.04
CA GLN A 398 19.98 -17.54 -1.54
C GLN A 398 20.58 -17.66 -2.95
N GLY A 399 21.00 -16.55 -3.57
CA GLY A 399 21.66 -16.51 -4.87
C GLY A 399 20.73 -16.26 -6.06
N PHE A 400 19.50 -15.78 -5.84
CA PHE A 400 18.58 -15.40 -6.90
C PHE A 400 18.64 -13.88 -7.17
N ASN A 401 18.73 -13.49 -8.43
CA ASN A 401 18.41 -12.11 -8.81
C ASN A 401 16.89 -11.95 -8.84
N ILE A 402 16.41 -10.74 -8.49
CA ILE A 402 14.99 -10.41 -8.56
C ILE A 402 14.82 -9.23 -9.52
N ALA A 403 13.98 -9.39 -10.54
CA ALA A 403 13.56 -8.33 -11.46
C ALA A 403 12.08 -8.02 -11.18
N ALA A 404 11.81 -6.84 -10.65
CA ALA A 404 10.48 -6.45 -10.21
C ALA A 404 9.95 -5.30 -11.10
N PRO A 405 9.13 -5.60 -12.15
CA PRO A 405 8.66 -4.61 -13.10
C PRO A 405 7.46 -3.82 -12.57
N ASN A 406 7.37 -2.56 -13.00
CA ASN A 406 6.18 -1.74 -12.95
C ASN A 406 5.50 -1.79 -14.33
N ILE A 407 4.78 -2.90 -14.57
CA ILE A 407 4.07 -3.14 -15.84
C ILE A 407 2.98 -2.09 -16.06
N ARG A 408 2.49 -1.94 -17.32
CA ARG A 408 1.33 -1.06 -17.57
C ARG A 408 0.17 -1.41 -16.62
N GLY A 409 -0.58 -0.41 -16.17
CA GLY A 409 -1.53 -0.53 -15.06
C GLY A 409 -0.96 -0.14 -13.69
N SER A 410 0.38 -0.06 -13.55
CA SER A 410 1.00 0.43 -12.31
C SER A 410 0.77 1.93 -12.12
N ILE A 411 0.62 2.35 -10.85
CA ILE A 411 0.57 3.77 -10.46
C ILE A 411 1.97 4.38 -10.42
N GLY A 412 2.07 5.72 -10.39
CA GLY A 412 3.37 6.42 -10.29
C GLY A 412 4.02 6.77 -11.62
N TYR A 413 3.35 6.45 -12.73
CA TYR A 413 3.84 6.65 -14.11
C TYR A 413 2.88 7.48 -14.96
N GLY A 414 1.94 8.16 -14.34
CA GLY A 414 0.92 8.99 -14.97
C GLY A 414 -0.39 8.25 -15.20
N LYS A 415 -1.46 9.04 -15.38
CA LYS A 415 -2.84 8.59 -15.52
C LYS A 415 -3.05 7.68 -16.73
N SER A 416 -2.48 8.06 -17.88
CA SER A 416 -2.58 7.26 -19.10
C SER A 416 -1.93 5.89 -18.94
N PHE A 417 -0.76 5.81 -18.28
CA PHE A 417 -0.07 4.56 -18.03
C PHE A 417 -0.88 3.65 -17.09
N HIS A 418 -1.50 4.22 -16.08
CA HIS A 418 -2.33 3.50 -15.11
C HIS A 418 -3.51 2.78 -15.77
N HIS A 419 -4.14 3.38 -16.80
CA HIS A 419 -5.29 2.80 -17.49
C HIS A 419 -4.95 1.96 -18.74
N LEU A 420 -3.66 1.61 -18.95
CA LEU A 420 -3.23 0.85 -20.13
C LEU A 420 -3.54 -0.66 -20.05
N ASP A 421 -4.00 -1.16 -18.90
CA ASP A 421 -4.35 -2.58 -18.75
C ASP A 421 -5.82 -2.82 -18.37
N ASP A 422 -6.66 -1.77 -18.42
CA ASP A 422 -8.08 -1.88 -18.07
C ASP A 422 -8.82 -2.83 -19.02
N VAL A 423 -9.65 -3.68 -18.43
CA VAL A 423 -10.65 -4.54 -19.06
C VAL A 423 -10.09 -5.37 -20.23
N GLU A 424 -10.33 -4.98 -21.49
CA GLU A 424 -9.90 -5.70 -22.69
C GLU A 424 -8.38 -5.73 -22.86
N LYS A 425 -7.67 -4.76 -22.31
CA LYS A 425 -6.21 -4.61 -22.40
C LYS A 425 -5.44 -5.42 -21.36
N ARG A 426 -6.15 -6.13 -20.48
CA ARG A 426 -5.53 -6.87 -19.36
C ARG A 426 -4.35 -7.75 -19.75
N LEU A 427 -4.38 -8.37 -20.93
CA LEU A 427 -3.28 -9.20 -21.41
C LEU A 427 -2.07 -8.41 -21.93
N ASP A 428 -2.19 -7.11 -22.17
CA ASP A 428 -1.05 -6.28 -22.57
C ASP A 428 -0.05 -6.14 -21.42
N SER A 429 -0.52 -6.10 -20.16
CA SER A 429 0.33 -6.12 -18.98
C SER A 429 1.09 -7.46 -18.82
N ILE A 430 0.47 -8.57 -19.21
CA ILE A 430 1.11 -9.89 -19.25
C ILE A 430 2.15 -9.97 -20.37
N GLN A 431 1.91 -9.28 -21.48
CA GLN A 431 2.88 -9.17 -22.57
C GLN A 431 4.10 -8.33 -22.18
N ASP A 432 3.94 -7.29 -21.33
CA ASP A 432 5.08 -6.56 -20.74
C ASP A 432 6.00 -7.50 -19.95
N ILE A 433 5.42 -8.41 -19.15
CA ILE A 433 6.19 -9.41 -18.40
C ILE A 433 6.98 -10.33 -19.34
N ALA A 434 6.36 -10.77 -20.43
CA ALA A 434 7.04 -11.58 -21.44
C ALA A 434 8.14 -10.80 -22.15
N CYS A 435 7.96 -9.51 -22.42
CA CYS A 435 8.99 -8.63 -22.97
C CYS A 435 10.15 -8.44 -21.99
N LEU A 436 9.89 -8.27 -20.68
CA LEU A 436 10.95 -8.23 -19.68
C LEU A 436 11.73 -9.56 -19.65
N ALA A 437 11.04 -10.69 -19.68
CA ALA A 437 11.69 -12.01 -19.71
C ALA A 437 12.68 -12.14 -20.89
N ARG A 438 12.26 -11.74 -22.09
CA ARG A 438 13.11 -11.72 -23.29
C ARG A 438 14.27 -10.73 -23.14
N HIS A 439 14.00 -9.52 -22.64
CA HIS A 439 15.04 -8.51 -22.36
C HIS A 439 16.13 -9.04 -21.40
N LEU A 440 15.75 -9.72 -20.31
CA LEU A 440 16.70 -10.30 -19.36
C LEU A 440 17.57 -11.40 -19.99
N LEU A 441 16.99 -12.21 -20.88
CA LEU A 441 17.71 -13.24 -21.65
C LEU A 441 18.64 -12.63 -22.68
N GLU A 442 18.18 -11.66 -23.47
CA GLU A 442 18.95 -10.98 -24.53
C GLU A 442 20.13 -10.17 -23.99
N THR A 443 19.93 -9.52 -22.83
CA THR A 443 20.98 -8.75 -22.16
C THR A 443 21.94 -9.60 -21.32
N GLY A 444 21.69 -10.92 -21.22
CA GLY A 444 22.53 -11.84 -20.48
C GLY A 444 22.44 -11.70 -18.95
N ILE A 445 21.42 -11.03 -18.44
CA ILE A 445 21.14 -10.95 -16.99
C ILE A 445 20.75 -12.32 -16.44
N VAL A 446 20.09 -13.13 -17.27
CA VAL A 446 19.73 -14.53 -16.95
C VAL A 446 20.02 -15.43 -18.14
N LYS A 447 20.44 -16.67 -17.88
CA LYS A 447 20.62 -17.71 -18.91
C LYS A 447 19.30 -18.45 -19.19
N PRO A 448 19.11 -18.98 -20.41
CA PRO A 448 18.00 -19.88 -20.72
C PRO A 448 17.89 -21.03 -19.70
N GLY A 449 16.67 -21.39 -19.31
CA GLY A 449 16.40 -22.42 -18.31
C GLY A 449 16.56 -21.98 -16.84
N ARG A 450 16.89 -20.70 -16.58
CA ARG A 450 17.12 -20.17 -15.22
C ARG A 450 16.20 -19.00 -14.86
N LEU A 451 15.09 -18.85 -15.59
CA LEU A 451 14.12 -17.79 -15.36
C LEU A 451 12.86 -18.34 -14.71
N GLY A 452 12.51 -17.79 -13.56
CA GLY A 452 11.26 -18.04 -12.84
C GLY A 452 10.37 -16.81 -12.78
N ILE A 453 9.10 -17.02 -12.41
CA ILE A 453 8.15 -15.95 -12.14
C ILE A 453 7.46 -16.20 -10.81
N MET A 454 7.21 -15.13 -10.05
CA MET A 454 6.48 -15.16 -8.79
C MET A 454 5.64 -13.89 -8.64
N GLY A 455 4.49 -14.00 -7.98
CA GLY A 455 3.71 -12.84 -7.63
C GLY A 455 2.61 -13.15 -6.63
N ALA A 456 2.07 -12.10 -6.02
CA ALA A 456 1.00 -12.21 -5.03
C ALA A 456 -0.25 -11.44 -5.46
N SER A 457 -1.45 -11.99 -5.17
CA SER A 457 -2.72 -11.36 -5.51
C SER A 457 -2.86 -11.17 -7.03
N TYR A 458 -2.96 -9.91 -7.52
CA TYR A 458 -2.86 -9.64 -8.95
C TYR A 458 -1.54 -10.16 -9.56
N GLY A 459 -0.42 -10.05 -8.83
CA GLY A 459 0.85 -10.64 -9.28
C GLY A 459 0.78 -12.16 -9.42
N GLY A 460 -0.01 -12.86 -8.59
CA GLY A 460 -0.29 -14.29 -8.73
C GLY A 460 -1.11 -14.59 -10.00
N TYR A 461 -2.15 -13.81 -10.28
CA TYR A 461 -2.87 -13.84 -11.56
C TYR A 461 -1.90 -13.62 -12.73
N ALA A 462 -1.02 -12.62 -12.63
CA ALA A 462 -0.05 -12.31 -13.67
C ALA A 462 0.96 -13.46 -13.89
N ALA A 463 1.43 -14.10 -12.82
CA ALA A 463 2.29 -15.28 -12.90
C ALA A 463 1.58 -16.46 -13.60
N LEU A 464 0.33 -16.78 -13.21
CA LEU A 464 -0.48 -17.80 -13.85
C LEU A 464 -0.74 -17.49 -15.34
N SER A 465 -1.08 -16.24 -15.64
CA SER A 465 -1.32 -15.78 -17.02
C SER A 465 -0.05 -15.83 -17.87
N ALA A 466 1.10 -15.42 -17.31
CA ALA A 466 2.38 -15.44 -18.03
C ALA A 466 2.80 -16.87 -18.41
N ILE A 467 2.69 -17.85 -17.49
CA ILE A 467 3.04 -19.25 -17.78
C ILE A 467 2.03 -19.95 -18.72
N ALA A 468 0.79 -19.45 -18.78
CA ALA A 468 -0.23 -19.97 -19.67
C ALA A 468 -0.13 -19.39 -21.09
N HIS A 469 0.19 -18.09 -21.22
CA HIS A 469 0.26 -17.42 -22.52
C HIS A 469 1.63 -17.53 -23.20
N TYR A 470 2.72 -17.61 -22.41
CA TYR A 470 4.11 -17.67 -22.87
C TYR A 470 4.89 -18.82 -22.20
N PRO A 471 4.41 -20.08 -22.35
CA PRO A 471 4.95 -21.23 -21.58
C PRO A 471 6.43 -21.51 -21.82
N GLU A 472 6.96 -21.10 -22.98
CA GLU A 472 8.35 -21.33 -23.36
C GLU A 472 9.39 -20.50 -22.58
N LEU A 473 8.95 -19.46 -21.87
CA LEU A 473 9.86 -18.55 -21.16
C LEU A 473 10.23 -19.03 -19.75
N TRP A 474 9.41 -19.89 -19.13
CA TRP A 474 9.44 -20.13 -17.69
C TRP A 474 9.91 -21.51 -17.31
N SER A 475 10.84 -21.58 -16.39
CA SER A 475 11.33 -22.83 -15.80
C SER A 475 10.66 -23.17 -14.46
N ALA A 476 10.08 -22.19 -13.78
CA ALA A 476 9.28 -22.35 -12.57
C ALA A 476 8.34 -21.16 -12.37
N ALA A 477 7.20 -21.40 -11.70
CA ALA A 477 6.28 -20.34 -11.33
C ALA A 477 5.78 -20.52 -9.88
N ILE A 478 5.51 -19.38 -9.23
CA ILE A 478 4.91 -19.33 -7.89
C ILE A 478 3.74 -18.39 -7.91
N ASP A 479 2.58 -18.90 -7.59
CA ASP A 479 1.34 -18.16 -7.38
C ASP A 479 1.05 -18.05 -5.88
N ILE A 480 0.97 -16.82 -5.38
CA ILE A 480 0.63 -16.54 -3.97
C ILE A 480 -0.72 -15.81 -3.95
N VAL A 481 -1.76 -16.47 -3.42
CA VAL A 481 -3.13 -15.93 -3.29
C VAL A 481 -3.66 -15.28 -4.57
N GLY A 482 -3.31 -15.85 -5.74
CA GLY A 482 -3.68 -15.31 -7.05
C GLY A 482 -5.04 -15.75 -7.54
N MET A 483 -5.52 -15.08 -8.58
CA MET A 483 -6.81 -15.35 -9.22
C MET A 483 -6.60 -16.21 -10.47
N SER A 484 -7.23 -17.37 -10.54
CA SER A 484 -7.20 -18.25 -11.72
C SER A 484 -8.33 -17.96 -12.69
N ASN A 485 -9.47 -17.44 -12.18
CA ASN A 485 -10.68 -17.19 -12.94
C ASN A 485 -11.34 -15.87 -12.47
N LEU A 486 -11.20 -14.81 -13.27
CA LEU A 486 -11.74 -13.49 -12.92
C LEU A 486 -13.27 -13.45 -12.83
N GLU A 487 -13.98 -14.37 -13.49
CA GLU A 487 -15.44 -14.47 -13.39
C GLU A 487 -15.83 -14.96 -11.98
N THR A 488 -15.30 -16.11 -11.53
CA THR A 488 -15.59 -16.65 -10.19
C THR A 488 -15.01 -15.81 -9.08
N PHE A 489 -13.88 -15.16 -9.30
CA PHE A 489 -13.31 -14.18 -8.38
C PHE A 489 -14.29 -13.03 -8.11
N LEU A 490 -14.84 -12.38 -9.15
CA LEU A 490 -15.81 -11.29 -8.99
C LEU A 490 -17.15 -11.77 -8.41
N GLU A 491 -17.56 -13.02 -8.69
CA GLU A 491 -18.77 -13.59 -8.09
C GLU A 491 -18.64 -13.80 -6.58
N ASN A 492 -17.45 -14.21 -6.11
CA ASN A 492 -17.25 -14.70 -4.74
C ASN A 492 -16.46 -13.74 -3.82
N THR A 493 -15.85 -12.67 -4.35
CA THR A 493 -15.20 -11.64 -3.50
C THR A 493 -16.23 -10.88 -2.66
N ALA A 494 -15.79 -10.26 -1.56
CA ALA A 494 -16.67 -9.51 -0.66
C ALA A 494 -17.46 -8.41 -1.42
N PRO A 495 -18.77 -8.22 -1.17
CA PRO A 495 -19.64 -7.33 -1.96
C PRO A 495 -19.14 -5.89 -2.10
N TYR A 496 -18.58 -5.31 -1.04
CA TYR A 496 -18.02 -3.94 -1.06
C TYR A 496 -16.76 -3.81 -1.94
N ARG A 497 -16.07 -4.94 -2.20
CA ARG A 497 -14.87 -4.95 -3.05
C ARG A 497 -15.21 -5.13 -4.53
N ARG A 498 -16.30 -5.82 -4.84
CA ARG A 498 -16.67 -6.12 -6.23
C ARG A 498 -16.77 -4.87 -7.10
N SER A 499 -17.50 -3.84 -6.63
CA SER A 499 -17.67 -2.60 -7.39
C SER A 499 -16.35 -1.89 -7.71
N HIS A 500 -15.38 -1.93 -6.78
CA HIS A 500 -14.05 -1.37 -7.02
C HIS A 500 -13.26 -2.17 -8.05
N ARG A 501 -13.44 -3.51 -8.07
CA ARG A 501 -12.73 -4.39 -9.01
C ARG A 501 -13.34 -4.39 -10.40
N GLU A 502 -14.64 -4.17 -10.50
CA GLU A 502 -15.33 -4.12 -11.80
C GLU A 502 -14.89 -2.94 -12.68
N GLY A 503 -14.46 -1.83 -12.10
CA GLY A 503 -13.88 -0.70 -12.84
C GLY A 503 -12.61 -1.09 -13.59
N GLU A 504 -11.78 -1.86 -12.94
CA GLU A 504 -10.46 -2.29 -13.38
C GLU A 504 -10.51 -3.56 -14.27
N TYR A 505 -11.21 -4.62 -13.82
CA TYR A 505 -11.25 -5.90 -14.51
C TYR A 505 -12.38 -6.02 -15.54
N GLY A 506 -13.37 -5.13 -15.46
CA GLY A 506 -14.64 -5.26 -16.18
C GLY A 506 -15.72 -5.91 -15.32
N SER A 507 -16.99 -5.58 -15.59
CA SER A 507 -18.13 -6.02 -14.78
C SER A 507 -18.68 -7.37 -15.22
N LEU A 508 -19.21 -8.15 -14.26
CA LEU A 508 -19.93 -9.40 -14.53
C LEU A 508 -21.14 -9.19 -15.44
N ALA A 509 -21.77 -8.01 -15.40
CA ALA A 509 -22.94 -7.69 -16.19
C ALA A 509 -22.61 -7.48 -17.67
N ASN A 510 -21.50 -6.81 -17.99
CA ASN A 510 -21.21 -6.31 -19.33
C ASN A 510 -19.97 -6.94 -19.98
N HIS A 511 -19.06 -7.57 -19.20
CA HIS A 511 -17.74 -7.97 -19.70
C HIS A 511 -17.40 -9.45 -19.42
N ARG A 512 -18.42 -10.32 -19.25
CA ARG A 512 -18.20 -11.74 -18.95
C ARG A 512 -17.30 -12.44 -19.96
N ASP A 513 -17.47 -12.15 -21.24
CA ASP A 513 -16.65 -12.77 -22.30
C ASP A 513 -15.19 -12.31 -22.21
N VAL A 514 -14.96 -11.05 -21.85
CA VAL A 514 -13.62 -10.51 -21.60
C VAL A 514 -13.01 -11.21 -20.38
N LEU A 515 -13.74 -11.26 -19.25
CA LEU A 515 -13.28 -11.91 -18.03
C LEU A 515 -12.85 -13.37 -18.28
N ARG A 516 -13.62 -14.12 -19.08
CA ARG A 516 -13.26 -15.47 -19.52
C ARG A 516 -12.00 -15.49 -20.36
N LYS A 517 -11.93 -14.62 -21.37
CA LYS A 517 -10.79 -14.54 -22.28
C LYS A 517 -9.47 -14.27 -21.57
N VAL A 518 -9.48 -13.40 -20.54
CA VAL A 518 -8.27 -13.01 -19.82
C VAL A 518 -7.99 -13.90 -18.60
N SER A 519 -8.84 -14.86 -18.27
CA SER A 519 -8.66 -15.77 -17.13
C SER A 519 -7.71 -16.93 -17.47
N PRO A 520 -6.61 -17.14 -16.71
CA PRO A 520 -5.62 -18.18 -17.02
C PRO A 520 -6.18 -19.59 -16.95
N ILE A 521 -7.22 -19.88 -16.18
CA ILE A 521 -7.84 -21.21 -16.09
C ILE A 521 -8.31 -21.74 -17.44
N HIS A 522 -8.80 -20.87 -18.34
CA HIS A 522 -9.32 -21.28 -19.65
C HIS A 522 -8.22 -21.63 -20.66
N VAL A 523 -7.00 -21.18 -20.41
CA VAL A 523 -5.80 -21.48 -21.21
C VAL A 523 -4.77 -22.32 -20.45
N ALA A 524 -5.13 -22.83 -19.28
CA ALA A 524 -4.26 -23.62 -18.41
C ALA A 524 -3.71 -24.90 -19.10
N HIS A 525 -4.38 -25.37 -20.16
CA HIS A 525 -3.89 -26.50 -20.99
C HIS A 525 -2.53 -26.22 -21.66
N ARG A 526 -2.07 -24.98 -21.71
CA ARG A 526 -0.77 -24.59 -22.26
C ARG A 526 0.34 -24.56 -21.22
N ILE A 527 0.01 -24.58 -19.92
CA ILE A 527 0.99 -24.55 -18.84
C ILE A 527 1.84 -25.82 -18.87
N THR A 528 3.16 -25.64 -18.93
CA THR A 528 4.17 -26.70 -18.89
C THR A 528 5.16 -26.53 -17.75
N ALA A 529 5.34 -25.30 -17.25
CA ALA A 529 6.25 -25.01 -16.16
C ALA A 529 5.75 -25.63 -14.83
N PRO A 530 6.63 -26.18 -13.99
CA PRO A 530 6.30 -26.54 -12.62
C PRO A 530 5.73 -25.33 -11.87
N LEU A 531 4.63 -25.57 -11.13
CA LEU A 531 3.91 -24.53 -10.41
C LEU A 531 3.86 -24.81 -8.92
N MET A 532 4.12 -23.78 -8.12
CA MET A 532 3.82 -23.76 -6.69
C MET A 532 2.70 -22.79 -6.42
N VAL A 533 1.65 -23.23 -5.72
CA VAL A 533 0.50 -22.42 -5.32
C VAL A 533 0.48 -22.30 -3.80
N ILE A 534 0.35 -21.08 -3.28
CA ILE A 534 0.34 -20.75 -1.85
C ILE A 534 -0.91 -19.95 -1.55
N HIS A 535 -1.75 -20.40 -0.59
CA HIS A 535 -3.00 -19.70 -0.27
C HIS A 535 -3.33 -19.74 1.21
N GLY A 536 -4.03 -18.70 1.71
CA GLY A 536 -4.65 -18.71 3.03
C GLY A 536 -6.12 -19.15 2.92
N ALA A 537 -6.54 -20.13 3.73
CA ALA A 537 -7.91 -20.68 3.65
C ALA A 537 -9.01 -19.68 3.99
N ASN A 538 -8.68 -18.63 4.77
CA ASN A 538 -9.63 -17.61 5.23
C ASN A 538 -9.53 -16.30 4.41
N ASP A 539 -9.02 -16.35 3.17
CA ASP A 539 -8.84 -15.17 2.34
C ASP A 539 -10.20 -14.54 1.94
N PRO A 540 -10.54 -13.32 2.45
CA PRO A 540 -11.79 -12.65 2.11
C PRO A 540 -11.71 -11.84 0.80
N ARG A 541 -10.50 -11.71 0.22
CA ARG A 541 -10.24 -10.91 -0.97
C ARG A 541 -10.23 -11.76 -2.23
N VAL A 542 -9.43 -12.81 -2.20
CA VAL A 542 -9.34 -13.82 -3.27
C VAL A 542 -9.73 -15.16 -2.64
N PRO A 543 -10.94 -15.66 -2.89
CA PRO A 543 -11.40 -16.92 -2.31
C PRO A 543 -10.47 -18.08 -2.61
N VAL A 544 -10.24 -18.96 -1.64
CA VAL A 544 -9.35 -20.13 -1.77
C VAL A 544 -9.72 -21.03 -2.95
N SER A 545 -10.98 -21.01 -3.38
CA SER A 545 -11.46 -21.70 -4.57
C SER A 545 -10.72 -21.31 -5.86
N GLU A 546 -10.13 -20.12 -5.93
CA GLU A 546 -9.31 -19.72 -7.07
C GLU A 546 -8.03 -20.56 -7.18
N ALA A 547 -7.38 -20.83 -6.06
CA ALA A 547 -6.24 -21.76 -6.02
C ALA A 547 -6.66 -23.21 -6.29
N GLU A 548 -7.75 -23.68 -5.69
CA GLU A 548 -8.26 -25.05 -5.86
C GLU A 548 -8.62 -25.37 -7.31
N GLN A 549 -9.20 -24.42 -8.06
CA GLN A 549 -9.54 -24.57 -9.47
C GLN A 549 -8.30 -24.86 -10.34
N ILE A 550 -7.25 -24.04 -10.19
CA ILE A 550 -6.04 -24.20 -11.02
C ILE A 550 -5.25 -25.45 -10.64
N VAL A 551 -5.14 -25.75 -9.35
CA VAL A 551 -4.47 -26.97 -8.84
C VAL A 551 -5.16 -28.20 -9.39
N THR A 552 -6.47 -28.34 -9.21
CA THR A 552 -7.26 -29.48 -9.70
C THR A 552 -7.15 -29.64 -11.24
N ASN A 553 -7.19 -28.54 -11.97
CA ASN A 553 -7.06 -28.57 -13.44
C ASN A 553 -5.71 -29.13 -13.86
N LEU A 554 -4.62 -28.64 -13.29
CA LEU A 554 -3.26 -29.05 -13.67
C LEU A 554 -2.93 -30.48 -13.22
N GLU A 555 -3.30 -30.86 -11.99
CA GLU A 555 -3.11 -32.23 -11.48
C GLU A 555 -3.84 -33.27 -12.31
N SER A 556 -5.08 -32.98 -12.75
CA SER A 556 -5.85 -33.87 -13.62
C SER A 556 -5.19 -34.13 -14.98
N ARG A 557 -4.23 -33.28 -15.35
CA ARG A 557 -3.45 -33.38 -16.60
C ARG A 557 -2.03 -33.89 -16.37
N GLY A 558 -1.69 -34.27 -15.13
CA GLY A 558 -0.37 -34.79 -14.75
C GLY A 558 0.74 -33.72 -14.69
N ILE A 559 0.38 -32.44 -14.62
CA ILE A 559 1.34 -31.34 -14.40
C ILE A 559 1.70 -31.32 -12.90
N SER A 560 3.00 -31.21 -12.62
CA SER A 560 3.48 -31.12 -11.23
C SER A 560 3.07 -29.79 -10.59
N VAL A 561 2.22 -29.86 -9.57
CA VAL A 561 1.81 -28.72 -8.75
C VAL A 561 2.18 -28.99 -7.30
N LYS A 562 2.83 -28.01 -6.64
CA LYS A 562 3.00 -28.01 -5.21
C LYS A 562 2.02 -27.04 -4.58
N TYR A 563 1.04 -27.54 -3.84
CA TYR A 563 0.02 -26.72 -3.20
C TYR A 563 0.24 -26.61 -1.68
N LEU A 564 0.31 -25.39 -1.17
CA LEU A 564 0.39 -25.07 0.25
C LEU A 564 -0.82 -24.19 0.64
N CYS A 565 -1.72 -24.74 1.45
CA CYS A 565 -2.86 -24.02 1.98
C CYS A 565 -2.76 -23.93 3.52
N TYR A 566 -2.79 -22.71 4.05
CA TYR A 566 -2.67 -22.45 5.48
C TYR A 566 -4.05 -22.12 6.07
N GLY A 567 -4.57 -23.00 6.93
CA GLY A 567 -5.92 -22.94 7.49
C GLY A 567 -6.20 -21.75 8.41
N ASP A 568 -5.16 -21.06 8.85
CA ASP A 568 -5.22 -19.92 9.80
C ASP A 568 -4.68 -18.61 9.20
N GLU A 569 -4.52 -18.55 7.86
CA GLU A 569 -4.10 -17.35 7.11
C GLU A 569 -5.24 -16.81 6.24
N GLY A 570 -5.17 -15.49 5.98
CA GLY A 570 -6.05 -14.77 5.06
C GLY A 570 -5.35 -14.44 3.73
N HIS A 571 -5.43 -13.15 3.31
CA HIS A 571 -4.83 -12.66 2.07
C HIS A 571 -3.31 -12.50 2.21
N GLY A 572 -2.58 -13.61 2.14
CA GLY A 572 -1.12 -13.71 2.28
C GLY A 572 -0.69 -14.49 3.52
N ILE A 573 0.60 -14.78 3.60
CA ILE A 573 1.21 -15.53 4.72
C ILE A 573 1.77 -14.51 5.72
N MET A 574 1.02 -14.27 6.80
CA MET A 574 1.33 -13.21 7.77
C MET A 574 2.03 -13.74 9.03
N LYS A 575 1.63 -14.92 9.51
CA LYS A 575 2.15 -15.49 10.76
C LYS A 575 3.59 -15.97 10.58
N LEU A 576 4.48 -15.62 11.51
CA LEU A 576 5.90 -15.98 11.45
C LEU A 576 6.10 -17.49 11.34
N ALA A 577 5.32 -18.29 12.06
CA ALA A 577 5.40 -19.75 12.00
C ALA A 577 5.13 -20.27 10.56
N ASN A 578 4.11 -19.75 9.90
CA ASN A 578 3.74 -20.12 8.55
C ASN A 578 4.77 -19.62 7.52
N LYS A 579 5.34 -18.42 7.70
CA LYS A 579 6.46 -17.91 6.89
C LYS A 579 7.69 -18.82 6.99
N LEU A 580 8.02 -19.26 8.21
CA LEU A 580 9.17 -20.14 8.46
C LEU A 580 8.98 -21.57 7.90
N ASP A 581 7.73 -22.01 7.71
CA ASP A 581 7.41 -23.24 7.01
C ASP A 581 7.40 -23.04 5.48
N CYS A 582 6.70 -22.02 5.00
CA CYS A 582 6.45 -21.77 3.58
C CYS A 582 7.71 -21.41 2.78
N TYR A 583 8.45 -20.39 3.19
CA TYR A 583 9.49 -19.80 2.34
C TYR A 583 10.77 -20.65 2.16
N PRO A 584 11.19 -21.53 3.08
CA PRO A 584 12.19 -22.54 2.77
C PRO A 584 11.75 -23.52 1.68
N GLN A 585 10.44 -23.81 1.61
CA GLN A 585 9.88 -24.67 0.56
C GLN A 585 9.86 -23.95 -0.79
N VAL A 586 9.61 -22.62 -0.81
CA VAL A 586 9.76 -21.76 -2.00
C VAL A 586 11.19 -21.83 -2.53
N VAL A 587 12.20 -21.62 -1.67
CA VAL A 587 13.61 -21.71 -2.08
C VAL A 587 13.97 -23.12 -2.59
N THR A 588 13.51 -24.16 -1.92
CA THR A 588 13.75 -25.56 -2.35
C THR A 588 13.16 -25.82 -3.72
N PHE A 589 11.93 -25.38 -3.95
CA PHE A 589 11.24 -25.49 -5.24
C PHE A 589 11.98 -24.73 -6.33
N LEU A 590 12.33 -23.47 -6.10
CA LEU A 590 13.06 -22.66 -7.08
C LEU A 590 14.43 -23.25 -7.42
N LYS A 591 15.20 -23.73 -6.42
CA LYS A 591 16.50 -24.37 -6.64
C LYS A 591 16.37 -25.64 -7.47
N ALA A 592 15.34 -26.44 -7.24
CA ALA A 592 15.13 -27.68 -7.98
C ALA A 592 14.82 -27.47 -9.47
N HIS A 593 14.30 -26.30 -9.84
CA HIS A 593 13.86 -26.03 -11.21
C HIS A 593 14.68 -24.96 -11.96
N LEU A 594 15.50 -24.16 -11.23
CA LEU A 594 16.27 -23.05 -11.82
C LEU A 594 17.80 -23.26 -11.73
N LEU A 595 18.28 -24.22 -10.92
CA LEU A 595 19.71 -24.58 -10.79
C LEU A 595 20.00 -25.94 -11.38
#